data_20512243cc89d05926569ef28d5bd7b0
#
_entry.id   20512243cc89d05926569ef28d5bd7b0
#
_cell.length_a   1.000
_cell.length_b   1.000
_cell.length_c   1.000
_cell.angle_alpha   90.00
_cell.angle_beta   90.00
_cell.angle_gamma   90.00
#
_symmetry.space_group_name_H-M   'P 1'
#
loop_
_entity.id
_entity.type
_entity.pdbx_description
1 polymer ?
#
loop_
_entity_poly.entity_id
_entity_poly.type
_entity_poly.pdbx_seq_one_letter_code
_entity_poly.pdbx_strand_id
1 'polypeptide(L)'
;MKIVSPKSDFCLKELLSNTVVLRHFISDVLGIPAEQIRSLRLAGTFLWKRYKNQKLGILDVLAEMNDDTKIDIELQVKMSRFWDKRQLFYLSKMYTSELRFGEDYDRLKRCVCISILDFPLTDSAEYHRVYRLRDRGGGEFSDAFEIHVLELSKELRGDGSVEEWIRFFNAESEEELDMLKAGTKNAGILEAVKELKLLNLRGKLRARYEMYLKARRDKRAQDAYEREEGRKEGYTEGCAAGHAEGYEEGRMEMLVAISMEEGKSREETVGKLKQVFAISEEEAEKYFDKYAVK
;
A
#
# COMPACT_ATOMS: atom_id res chain seq x y z
N MET A 1 -23.70 10.93 18.26
CA MET A 1 -22.36 11.00 18.95
C MET A 1 -21.29 10.46 18.02
N LYS A 2 -20.08 11.04 17.95
CA LYS A 2 -19.04 10.54 17.04
C LYS A 2 -18.56 9.16 17.49
N ILE A 3 -18.67 8.17 16.63
CA ILE A 3 -18.29 6.78 16.92
C ILE A 3 -16.79 6.54 16.67
N VAL A 4 -16.23 5.47 17.26
CA VAL A 4 -14.94 4.93 16.83
C VAL A 4 -15.06 4.53 15.37
N SER A 5 -14.17 5.03 14.52
CA SER A 5 -14.25 4.76 13.08
C SER A 5 -14.02 3.28 12.79
N PRO A 6 -14.96 2.59 12.13
CA PRO A 6 -14.76 1.22 11.66
C PRO A 6 -13.56 1.11 10.70
N LYS A 7 -13.25 2.21 9.98
CA LYS A 7 -12.11 2.33 9.05
C LYS A 7 -10.78 2.63 9.78
N SER A 8 -10.53 1.99 10.89
CA SER A 8 -9.24 2.08 11.59
C SER A 8 -8.70 0.68 11.90
N ASP A 9 -7.39 0.49 11.75
CA ASP A 9 -6.72 -0.78 12.04
C ASP A 9 -7.01 -1.26 13.47
N PHE A 10 -7.13 -0.31 14.41
CA PHE A 10 -7.50 -0.61 15.79
C PHE A 10 -8.90 -1.23 15.87
N CYS A 11 -9.89 -0.59 15.23
CA CYS A 11 -11.28 -1.06 15.27
C CYS A 11 -11.43 -2.39 14.50
N LEU A 12 -10.79 -2.51 13.33
CA LEU A 12 -10.80 -3.75 12.56
C LEU A 12 -10.32 -4.94 13.39
N LYS A 13 -9.18 -4.79 14.09
CA LYS A 13 -8.61 -5.87 14.94
C LYS A 13 -9.53 -6.23 16.09
N GLU A 14 -10.12 -5.26 16.77
CA GLU A 14 -11.04 -5.49 17.86
C GLU A 14 -12.34 -6.18 17.36
N LEU A 15 -12.91 -5.72 16.24
CA LEU A 15 -14.12 -6.31 15.64
C LEU A 15 -13.89 -7.75 15.17
N LEU A 16 -12.81 -7.99 14.43
CA LEU A 16 -12.48 -9.30 13.88
C LEU A 16 -11.90 -10.26 14.94
N SER A 17 -11.64 -9.80 16.17
CA SER A 17 -11.37 -10.68 17.31
C SER A 17 -12.62 -11.43 17.79
N ASN A 18 -13.82 -10.90 17.48
CA ASN A 18 -15.07 -11.61 17.69
C ASN A 18 -15.27 -12.65 16.58
N THR A 19 -15.31 -13.92 16.95
CA THR A 19 -15.37 -15.05 16.00
C THR A 19 -16.65 -15.08 15.16
N VAL A 20 -17.76 -14.53 15.68
CA VAL A 20 -19.03 -14.41 14.91
C VAL A 20 -18.86 -13.39 13.81
N VAL A 21 -18.32 -12.20 14.13
CA VAL A 21 -18.06 -11.13 13.17
C VAL A 21 -17.09 -11.63 12.09
N LEU A 22 -15.98 -12.22 12.50
CA LEU A 22 -14.94 -12.72 11.59
C LEU A 22 -15.48 -13.79 10.63
N ARG A 23 -16.25 -14.76 11.17
CA ARG A 23 -16.84 -15.86 10.39
C ARG A 23 -17.79 -15.33 9.31
N HIS A 24 -18.71 -14.47 9.68
CA HIS A 24 -19.68 -13.92 8.74
C HIS A 24 -19.04 -12.99 7.74
N PHE A 25 -18.08 -12.18 8.14
CA PHE A 25 -17.32 -11.34 7.20
C PHE A 25 -16.60 -12.18 6.12
N ILE A 26 -15.87 -13.21 6.53
CA ILE A 26 -15.20 -14.13 5.60
C ILE A 26 -16.23 -14.85 4.72
N SER A 27 -17.30 -15.38 5.32
CA SER A 27 -18.39 -16.05 4.61
C SER A 27 -18.97 -15.19 3.49
N ASP A 28 -19.32 -13.95 3.81
CA ASP A 28 -19.95 -13.01 2.88
C ASP A 28 -18.98 -12.58 1.77
N VAL A 29 -17.72 -12.30 2.10
CA VAL A 29 -16.71 -11.88 1.12
C VAL A 29 -16.30 -13.02 0.18
N LEU A 30 -16.16 -14.23 0.68
CA LEU A 30 -15.81 -15.41 -0.12
C LEU A 30 -17.00 -16.05 -0.84
N GLY A 31 -18.22 -15.67 -0.48
CA GLY A 31 -19.45 -16.25 -1.04
C GLY A 31 -19.66 -17.71 -0.62
N ILE A 32 -19.20 -18.09 0.57
CA ILE A 32 -19.37 -19.44 1.14
C ILE A 32 -20.28 -19.41 2.37
N PRO A 33 -21.18 -20.39 2.57
CA PRO A 33 -22.05 -20.43 3.74
C PRO A 33 -21.26 -20.43 5.05
N ALA A 34 -21.68 -19.61 6.04
CA ALA A 34 -21.00 -19.50 7.33
C ALA A 34 -20.92 -20.83 8.09
N GLU A 35 -21.88 -21.73 7.88
CA GLU A 35 -21.94 -23.08 8.45
C GLU A 35 -20.84 -24.00 7.94
N GLN A 36 -20.33 -23.73 6.74
CA GLN A 36 -19.19 -24.46 6.17
C GLN A 36 -17.87 -24.09 6.84
N ILE A 37 -17.80 -22.92 7.46
CA ILE A 37 -16.64 -22.48 8.24
C ILE A 37 -16.72 -23.09 9.65
N ARG A 38 -16.35 -24.38 9.78
CA ARG A 38 -16.49 -25.14 11.02
C ARG A 38 -15.54 -24.66 12.12
N SER A 39 -14.30 -24.35 11.77
CA SER A 39 -13.32 -23.78 12.67
C SER A 39 -12.68 -22.54 12.05
N LEU A 40 -12.41 -21.57 12.89
CA LEU A 40 -11.75 -20.35 12.51
C LEU A 40 -10.91 -19.89 13.69
N ARG A 41 -9.62 -19.70 13.50
CA ARG A 41 -8.72 -19.19 14.52
C ARG A 41 -7.96 -17.98 14.03
N LEU A 42 -7.72 -17.04 14.90
CA LEU A 42 -6.75 -15.98 14.65
C LEU A 42 -5.35 -16.54 14.83
N ALA A 43 -4.50 -16.33 13.85
CA ALA A 43 -3.10 -16.72 13.87
C ALA A 43 -2.19 -15.53 14.20
N GLY A 44 -0.92 -15.81 14.46
CA GLY A 44 0.07 -14.77 14.67
C GLY A 44 0.30 -13.97 13.39
N THR A 45 0.17 -12.65 13.47
CA THR A 45 0.28 -11.74 12.33
C THR A 45 1.70 -11.52 11.82
N PHE A 46 2.71 -12.09 12.47
CA PHE A 46 4.10 -11.97 12.07
C PHE A 46 4.50 -13.09 11.11
N LEU A 47 4.81 -12.71 9.86
CA LEU A 47 5.42 -13.60 8.89
C LEU A 47 6.94 -13.52 9.03
N TRP A 48 7.51 -14.47 9.77
CA TRP A 48 8.91 -14.48 10.16
C TRP A 48 9.88 -14.49 8.98
N LYS A 49 11.04 -13.87 9.18
CA LYS A 49 12.13 -13.92 8.22
C LYS A 49 12.83 -15.28 8.29
N ARG A 50 13.03 -15.92 7.16
CA ARG A 50 13.91 -17.12 7.07
C ARG A 50 15.39 -16.72 7.13
N TYR A 51 15.75 -15.52 6.61
CA TYR A 51 17.11 -14.98 6.60
C TYR A 51 17.11 -13.54 7.12
N LYS A 52 18.25 -13.13 7.74
CA LYS A 52 18.41 -11.79 8.37
C LYS A 52 18.03 -10.62 7.44
N ASN A 53 18.32 -10.75 6.15
CA ASN A 53 18.13 -9.68 5.15
C ASN A 53 16.74 -9.67 4.49
N GLN A 54 15.83 -10.59 4.86
CA GLN A 54 14.47 -10.58 4.33
C GLN A 54 13.61 -9.52 4.99
N LYS A 55 12.68 -8.94 4.21
CA LYS A 55 11.66 -8.04 4.75
C LYS A 55 10.71 -8.82 5.68
N LEU A 56 10.46 -8.30 6.87
CA LEU A 56 9.45 -8.82 7.78
C LEU A 56 8.07 -8.54 7.18
N GLY A 57 7.18 -9.53 7.13
CA GLY A 57 5.76 -9.33 6.85
C GLY A 57 5.00 -9.19 8.18
N ILE A 58 4.18 -8.16 8.28
CA ILE A 58 3.25 -7.97 9.41
C ILE A 58 1.88 -7.77 8.79
N LEU A 59 0.96 -8.66 9.13
CA LEU A 59 -0.42 -8.65 8.67
C LEU A 59 -1.30 -7.93 9.69
N ASP A 60 -2.44 -7.40 9.24
CA ASP A 60 -3.38 -6.78 10.18
C ASP A 60 -4.17 -7.84 10.94
N VAL A 61 -4.80 -8.74 10.23
CA VAL A 61 -5.53 -9.89 10.80
C VAL A 61 -5.22 -11.12 9.96
N LEU A 62 -4.68 -12.16 10.57
CA LEU A 62 -4.49 -13.47 9.94
C LEU A 62 -5.44 -14.49 10.56
N ALA A 63 -6.27 -15.08 9.73
CA ALA A 63 -7.19 -16.15 10.10
C ALA A 63 -6.83 -17.46 9.39
N GLU A 64 -7.10 -18.58 10.03
CA GLU A 64 -6.97 -19.91 9.44
C GLU A 64 -8.28 -20.66 9.54
N MET A 65 -8.70 -21.25 8.44
CA MET A 65 -9.91 -22.07 8.36
C MET A 65 -9.62 -23.54 8.65
N ASN A 66 -10.69 -24.33 8.73
CA ASN A 66 -10.66 -25.78 9.03
C ASN A 66 -9.95 -26.65 7.97
N ASP A 67 -9.72 -26.12 6.77
CA ASP A 67 -8.96 -26.76 5.68
C ASP A 67 -7.53 -26.21 5.55
N ASP A 68 -7.07 -25.52 6.61
CA ASP A 68 -5.78 -24.82 6.67
C ASP A 68 -5.64 -23.66 5.67
N THR A 69 -6.72 -23.24 5.02
CA THR A 69 -6.74 -22.01 4.21
C THR A 69 -6.37 -20.82 5.08
N LYS A 70 -5.38 -20.05 4.66
CA LYS A 70 -4.94 -18.83 5.34
C LYS A 70 -5.59 -17.61 4.72
N ILE A 71 -6.12 -16.74 5.56
CA ILE A 71 -6.82 -15.53 5.14
C ILE A 71 -6.18 -14.33 5.82
N ASP A 72 -5.58 -13.45 5.02
CA ASP A 72 -5.10 -12.15 5.45
C ASP A 72 -6.17 -11.09 5.19
N ILE A 73 -6.52 -10.32 6.21
CA ILE A 73 -7.50 -9.22 6.11
C ILE A 73 -6.79 -7.94 6.46
N GLU A 74 -6.66 -7.04 5.49
CA GLU A 74 -6.01 -5.75 5.63
C GLU A 74 -6.93 -4.58 5.31
N LEU A 75 -6.83 -3.50 6.11
CA LEU A 75 -7.53 -2.25 5.88
C LEU A 75 -6.54 -1.16 5.49
N GLN A 76 -6.79 -0.50 4.36
CA GLN A 76 -5.96 0.60 3.89
C GLN A 76 -6.79 1.84 3.59
N VAL A 77 -6.49 2.92 4.32
CA VAL A 77 -7.16 4.24 4.16
C VAL A 77 -6.39 5.19 3.24
N LYS A 78 -5.23 4.79 2.73
CA LYS A 78 -4.41 5.57 1.79
C LYS A 78 -3.76 4.65 0.77
N MET A 79 -3.81 5.07 -0.49
CA MET A 79 -3.11 4.38 -1.57
C MET A 79 -1.61 4.36 -1.31
N SER A 80 -0.98 3.20 -1.48
CA SER A 80 0.47 3.07 -1.49
C SER A 80 0.96 2.84 -2.92
N ARG A 81 2.14 3.39 -3.26
CA ARG A 81 2.71 3.35 -4.62
C ARG A 81 2.89 1.94 -5.20
N PHE A 82 3.04 0.93 -4.34
CA PHE A 82 3.30 -0.46 -4.74
C PHE A 82 2.35 -1.41 -4.02
N TRP A 83 1.07 -1.05 -3.97
CA TRP A 83 0.06 -1.82 -3.27
C TRP A 83 -0.06 -3.26 -3.81
N ASP A 84 -0.14 -3.42 -5.11
CA ASP A 84 -0.19 -4.71 -5.82
C ASP A 84 0.98 -5.63 -5.46
N LYS A 85 2.21 -5.10 -5.52
CA LYS A 85 3.42 -5.84 -5.17
C LYS A 85 3.46 -6.24 -3.71
N ARG A 86 2.92 -5.39 -2.83
CA ARG A 86 2.81 -5.68 -1.40
C ARG A 86 1.84 -6.84 -1.14
N GLN A 87 0.67 -6.85 -1.80
CA GLN A 87 -0.29 -7.93 -1.67
C GLN A 87 0.30 -9.26 -2.14
N LEU A 88 0.91 -9.28 -3.32
CA LEU A 88 1.59 -10.47 -3.84
C LEU A 88 2.72 -10.95 -2.93
N PHE A 89 3.48 -10.02 -2.33
CA PHE A 89 4.53 -10.36 -1.37
C PHE A 89 3.97 -11.06 -0.13
N TYR A 90 2.88 -10.55 0.47
CA TYR A 90 2.28 -11.16 1.65
C TYR A 90 1.66 -12.52 1.31
N LEU A 91 0.92 -12.60 0.23
CA LEU A 91 0.33 -13.83 -0.25
C LEU A 91 1.38 -14.93 -0.47
N SER A 92 2.45 -14.61 -1.21
CA SER A 92 3.55 -15.53 -1.45
C SER A 92 4.27 -15.96 -0.17
N LYS A 93 4.40 -15.03 0.77
CA LYS A 93 5.06 -15.30 2.06
C LYS A 93 4.21 -16.18 2.96
N MET A 94 2.88 -15.98 3.00
CA MET A 94 1.95 -16.89 3.66
C MET A 94 2.01 -18.28 3.06
N TYR A 95 1.96 -18.37 1.73
CA TYR A 95 1.98 -19.63 0.99
C TYR A 95 3.21 -20.47 1.30
N THR A 96 4.39 -19.85 1.31
CA THR A 96 5.67 -20.54 1.54
C THR A 96 6.05 -20.67 3.02
N SER A 97 5.24 -20.12 3.96
CA SER A 97 5.65 -20.01 5.36
C SER A 97 5.85 -21.34 6.07
N GLU A 98 5.11 -22.36 5.69
CA GLU A 98 5.11 -23.67 6.36
C GLU A 98 5.96 -24.71 5.65
N LEU A 99 6.35 -24.49 4.38
CA LEU A 99 7.16 -25.44 3.66
C LEU A 99 8.60 -25.43 4.16
N ARG A 100 9.08 -26.55 4.70
CA ARG A 100 10.44 -26.73 5.17
C ARG A 100 11.28 -27.45 4.12
N PHE A 101 12.60 -27.42 4.31
CA PHE A 101 13.50 -28.15 3.43
C PHE A 101 13.22 -29.65 3.44
N GLY A 102 13.00 -30.24 2.26
CA GLY A 102 12.70 -31.67 2.09
C GLY A 102 11.24 -32.08 2.28
N GLU A 103 10.33 -31.13 2.53
CA GLU A 103 8.89 -31.40 2.58
C GLU A 103 8.24 -31.32 1.19
N ASP A 104 7.19 -32.10 0.97
CA ASP A 104 6.44 -32.16 -0.28
C ASP A 104 5.54 -30.92 -0.47
N TYR A 105 5.29 -30.57 -1.72
CA TYR A 105 4.46 -29.40 -2.09
C TYR A 105 2.98 -29.55 -1.74
N ASP A 106 2.49 -30.73 -1.42
CA ASP A 106 1.13 -31.00 -0.96
C ASP A 106 0.79 -30.31 0.37
N ARG A 107 1.84 -29.90 1.13
CA ARG A 107 1.71 -29.09 2.35
C ARG A 107 1.33 -27.64 2.09
N LEU A 108 1.52 -27.16 0.87
CA LEU A 108 1.14 -25.78 0.55
C LEU A 108 -0.38 -25.65 0.52
N LYS A 109 -0.90 -24.73 1.34
CA LYS A 109 -2.32 -24.51 1.51
C LYS A 109 -2.76 -23.23 0.81
N ARG A 110 -4.04 -23.19 0.44
CA ARG A 110 -4.66 -22.02 -0.17
C ARG A 110 -4.45 -20.78 0.69
N CYS A 111 -4.14 -19.66 0.05
CA CYS A 111 -3.99 -18.36 0.68
C CYS A 111 -4.92 -17.34 0.02
N VAL A 112 -5.66 -16.62 0.84
CA VAL A 112 -6.60 -15.58 0.43
C VAL A 112 -6.18 -14.26 1.07
N CYS A 113 -6.16 -13.17 0.29
CA CYS A 113 -6.05 -11.82 0.81
C CYS A 113 -7.39 -11.09 0.64
N ILE A 114 -7.89 -10.48 1.70
CA ILE A 114 -9.06 -9.60 1.67
C ILE A 114 -8.57 -8.18 1.98
N SER A 115 -8.57 -7.33 0.96
CA SER A 115 -8.12 -5.94 1.06
C SER A 115 -9.32 -5.01 1.09
N ILE A 116 -9.49 -4.30 2.22
CA ILE A 116 -10.53 -3.29 2.43
C ILE A 116 -9.89 -1.92 2.16
N LEU A 117 -10.31 -1.23 1.07
CA LEU A 117 -9.69 0.01 0.60
C LEU A 117 -10.65 1.19 0.75
N ASP A 118 -10.23 2.24 1.46
CA ASP A 118 -10.97 3.51 1.58
C ASP A 118 -10.59 4.49 0.44
N PHE A 119 -10.26 3.96 -0.73
CA PHE A 119 -9.96 4.71 -1.95
C PHE A 119 -10.25 3.83 -3.17
N PRO A 120 -10.54 4.44 -4.35
CA PRO A 120 -10.71 3.68 -5.57
C PRO A 120 -9.35 3.16 -6.07
N LEU A 121 -9.28 1.86 -6.37
CA LEU A 121 -8.08 1.23 -6.95
C LEU A 121 -8.09 1.34 -8.48
N THR A 122 -9.28 1.29 -9.08
CA THR A 122 -9.48 1.36 -10.54
C THR A 122 -10.75 2.14 -10.88
N ASP A 123 -10.88 2.50 -12.16
CA ASP A 123 -12.05 3.18 -12.70
C ASP A 123 -13.28 2.27 -12.89
N SER A 124 -13.16 0.96 -12.65
CA SER A 124 -14.32 0.04 -12.68
C SER A 124 -15.38 0.46 -11.66
N ALA A 125 -16.64 0.29 -12.01
CA ALA A 125 -17.76 0.58 -11.10
C ALA A 125 -17.98 -0.50 -10.03
N GLU A 126 -17.29 -1.64 -10.13
CA GLU A 126 -17.42 -2.74 -9.18
C GLU A 126 -16.72 -2.41 -7.86
N TYR A 127 -17.42 -2.52 -6.75
CA TYR A 127 -16.93 -2.30 -5.39
C TYR A 127 -16.25 -3.53 -4.78
N HIS A 128 -16.55 -4.73 -5.29
CA HIS A 128 -15.93 -5.99 -4.89
C HIS A 128 -15.38 -6.72 -6.11
N ARG A 129 -14.07 -6.93 -6.16
CA ARG A 129 -13.39 -7.66 -7.22
C ARG A 129 -12.57 -8.79 -6.67
N VAL A 130 -12.56 -9.90 -7.45
CA VAL A 130 -11.84 -11.12 -7.10
C VAL A 130 -10.82 -11.43 -8.17
N TYR A 131 -9.57 -11.58 -7.77
CA TYR A 131 -8.46 -11.96 -8.64
C TYR A 131 -8.02 -13.38 -8.34
N ARG A 132 -7.87 -14.19 -9.39
CA ARG A 132 -7.49 -15.60 -9.34
C ARG A 132 -6.46 -15.92 -10.42
N LEU A 133 -5.75 -17.05 -10.27
CA LEU A 133 -4.81 -17.55 -11.26
C LEU A 133 -5.58 -18.27 -12.38
N ARG A 134 -5.63 -17.66 -13.56
CA ARG A 134 -6.34 -18.18 -14.74
C ARG A 134 -5.51 -18.02 -16.02
N ASP A 135 -5.76 -18.88 -17.00
CA ASP A 135 -5.24 -18.71 -18.35
C ASP A 135 -6.00 -17.58 -19.11
N ARG A 136 -5.56 -17.29 -20.34
CA ARG A 136 -6.22 -16.27 -21.19
C ARG A 136 -7.66 -16.61 -21.56
N GLY A 137 -8.03 -17.89 -21.56
CA GLY A 137 -9.38 -18.38 -21.86
C GLY A 137 -10.31 -18.37 -20.66
N GLY A 138 -9.80 -18.02 -19.47
CA GLY A 138 -10.53 -18.02 -18.20
C GLY A 138 -10.48 -19.37 -17.48
N GLY A 139 -9.76 -20.37 -18.00
CA GLY A 139 -9.52 -21.66 -17.35
C GLY A 139 -8.72 -21.47 -16.05
N GLU A 140 -9.14 -22.14 -14.98
CA GLU A 140 -8.45 -22.07 -13.70
C GLU A 140 -7.12 -22.82 -13.77
N PHE A 141 -6.02 -22.15 -13.39
CA PHE A 141 -4.71 -22.78 -13.24
C PHE A 141 -4.54 -23.40 -11.85
N SER A 142 -4.96 -22.67 -10.82
CA SER A 142 -4.86 -23.09 -9.42
C SER A 142 -5.73 -22.20 -8.55
N ASP A 143 -6.32 -22.75 -7.49
CA ASP A 143 -7.06 -22.05 -6.43
C ASP A 143 -6.16 -21.61 -5.26
N ALA A 144 -4.86 -21.90 -5.35
CA ALA A 144 -3.89 -21.61 -4.29
C ALA A 144 -3.86 -20.13 -3.87
N PHE A 145 -4.13 -19.21 -4.80
CA PHE A 145 -4.14 -17.78 -4.57
C PHE A 145 -5.45 -17.11 -4.98
N GLU A 146 -5.99 -16.34 -4.06
CA GLU A 146 -7.17 -15.51 -4.30
C GLU A 146 -7.02 -14.16 -3.61
N ILE A 147 -7.37 -13.07 -4.29
CA ILE A 147 -7.32 -11.71 -3.73
C ILE A 147 -8.69 -11.07 -3.92
N HIS A 148 -9.34 -10.74 -2.80
CA HIS A 148 -10.56 -9.96 -2.75
C HIS A 148 -10.22 -8.49 -2.46
N VAL A 149 -10.78 -7.59 -3.24
CA VAL A 149 -10.63 -6.14 -3.08
C VAL A 149 -12.01 -5.53 -2.88
N LEU A 150 -12.23 -4.94 -1.71
CA LEU A 150 -13.44 -4.18 -1.38
C LEU A 150 -13.11 -2.70 -1.39
N GLU A 151 -13.67 -1.96 -2.34
CA GLU A 151 -13.45 -0.52 -2.49
C GLU A 151 -14.61 0.25 -1.84
N LEU A 152 -14.40 0.74 -0.61
CA LEU A 152 -15.45 1.35 0.23
C LEU A 152 -16.01 2.65 -0.32
N SER A 153 -15.27 3.35 -1.18
CA SER A 153 -15.66 4.65 -1.75
C SER A 153 -16.55 4.53 -2.98
N LYS A 154 -16.79 3.31 -3.48
CA LYS A 154 -17.62 3.10 -4.68
C LYS A 154 -19.11 3.05 -4.37
N GLU A 155 -19.90 3.44 -5.35
CA GLU A 155 -21.35 3.39 -5.26
C GLU A 155 -21.85 1.95 -5.15
N LEU A 156 -22.72 1.69 -4.19
CA LEU A 156 -23.35 0.38 -3.99
C LEU A 156 -24.58 0.26 -4.88
N ARG A 157 -24.70 -0.87 -5.57
CA ARG A 157 -25.79 -1.13 -6.54
C ARG A 157 -26.76 -2.21 -6.10
N GLY A 158 -26.68 -2.65 -4.85
CA GLY A 158 -27.49 -3.72 -4.31
C GLY A 158 -27.59 -3.71 -2.79
N ASP A 159 -28.19 -4.75 -2.25
CA ASP A 159 -28.41 -4.97 -0.83
C ASP A 159 -27.88 -6.35 -0.39
N GLY A 160 -26.82 -6.82 -1.02
CA GLY A 160 -26.16 -8.07 -0.67
C GLY A 160 -25.34 -7.97 0.61
N SER A 161 -24.84 -9.11 1.09
CA SER A 161 -24.08 -9.18 2.34
C SER A 161 -22.80 -8.36 2.30
N VAL A 162 -22.11 -8.29 1.15
CA VAL A 162 -20.88 -7.49 1.01
C VAL A 162 -21.19 -6.00 1.07
N GLU A 163 -22.30 -5.56 0.47
CA GLU A 163 -22.77 -4.17 0.54
C GLU A 163 -23.09 -3.76 1.98
N GLU A 164 -23.69 -4.65 2.77
CA GLU A 164 -23.92 -4.40 4.19
C GLU A 164 -22.62 -4.17 4.96
N TRP A 165 -21.58 -4.94 4.67
CA TRP A 165 -20.24 -4.72 5.24
C TRP A 165 -19.64 -3.38 4.81
N ILE A 166 -19.78 -2.99 3.54
CA ILE A 166 -19.30 -1.70 3.05
C ILE A 166 -20.05 -0.55 3.75
N ARG A 167 -21.38 -0.64 3.91
CA ARG A 167 -22.18 0.34 4.67
C ARG A 167 -21.71 0.39 6.13
N PHE A 168 -21.45 -0.77 6.75
CA PHE A 168 -20.93 -0.85 8.12
C PHE A 168 -19.58 -0.14 8.26
N PHE A 169 -18.63 -0.40 7.37
CA PHE A 169 -17.32 0.27 7.40
C PHE A 169 -17.43 1.77 7.17
N ASN A 170 -18.38 2.22 6.35
CA ASN A 170 -18.60 3.63 6.05
C ASN A 170 -19.43 4.38 7.11
N ALA A 171 -20.01 3.70 8.09
CA ALA A 171 -20.82 4.33 9.11
C ALA A 171 -19.99 5.33 9.95
N GLU A 172 -20.51 6.55 10.11
CA GLU A 172 -19.89 7.65 10.85
C GLU A 172 -20.65 8.03 12.12
N SER A 173 -21.91 7.56 12.24
CA SER A 173 -22.80 7.89 13.34
C SER A 173 -23.50 6.66 13.94
N GLU A 174 -24.02 6.81 15.16
CA GLU A 174 -24.82 5.77 15.83
C GLU A 174 -26.17 5.57 15.09
N GLU A 175 -26.73 6.62 14.51
CA GLU A 175 -27.95 6.60 13.76
C GLU A 175 -27.84 5.72 12.51
N GLU A 176 -26.72 5.83 11.78
CA GLU A 176 -26.43 4.98 10.62
C GLU A 176 -26.27 3.51 11.01
N LEU A 177 -25.60 3.24 12.14
CA LEU A 177 -25.50 1.88 12.68
C LEU A 177 -26.87 1.31 13.09
N ASP A 178 -27.76 2.14 13.63
CA ASP A 178 -29.10 1.72 14.01
C ASP A 178 -29.99 1.45 12.78
N MET A 179 -29.86 2.27 11.73
CA MET A 179 -30.53 2.02 10.46
C MET A 179 -30.05 0.71 9.82
N LEU A 180 -28.73 0.49 9.77
CA LEU A 180 -28.14 -0.75 9.26
C LEU A 180 -28.65 -1.96 10.06
N LYS A 181 -28.64 -1.88 11.39
CA LYS A 181 -29.14 -2.93 12.29
C LYS A 181 -30.61 -3.23 12.05
N ALA A 182 -31.45 -2.22 11.81
CA ALA A 182 -32.88 -2.40 11.58
C ALA A 182 -33.19 -3.04 10.20
N GLY A 183 -32.33 -2.83 9.20
CA GLY A 183 -32.51 -3.33 7.84
C GLY A 183 -31.89 -4.71 7.58
N THR A 184 -30.99 -5.20 8.43
CA THR A 184 -30.23 -6.43 8.18
C THR A 184 -30.80 -7.65 8.91
N LYS A 185 -30.62 -8.82 8.28
CA LYS A 185 -30.78 -10.14 8.92
C LYS A 185 -29.43 -10.84 9.10
N ASN A 186 -28.33 -10.25 8.66
CA ASN A 186 -27.00 -10.81 8.76
C ASN A 186 -26.52 -10.81 10.21
N ALA A 187 -26.32 -11.99 10.77
CA ALA A 187 -25.88 -12.15 12.15
C ALA A 187 -24.50 -11.53 12.42
N GLY A 188 -23.61 -11.53 11.43
CA GLY A 188 -22.30 -10.88 11.50
C GLY A 188 -22.40 -9.37 11.63
N ILE A 189 -23.25 -8.72 10.82
CA ILE A 189 -23.51 -7.28 10.90
C ILE A 189 -24.17 -6.90 12.23
N LEU A 190 -25.15 -7.67 12.67
CA LEU A 190 -25.80 -7.44 13.97
C LEU A 190 -24.80 -7.47 15.13
N GLU A 191 -23.90 -8.45 15.12
CA GLU A 191 -22.87 -8.57 16.15
C GLU A 191 -21.79 -7.49 15.99
N ALA A 192 -21.38 -7.14 14.75
CA ALA A 192 -20.41 -6.07 14.48
C ALA A 192 -20.91 -4.70 14.99
N VAL A 193 -22.19 -4.37 14.74
CA VAL A 193 -22.81 -3.14 15.26
C VAL A 193 -22.82 -3.14 16.78
N LYS A 194 -23.16 -4.26 17.42
CA LYS A 194 -23.16 -4.40 18.88
C LYS A 194 -21.75 -4.21 19.44
N GLU A 195 -20.73 -4.87 18.88
CA GLU A 195 -19.34 -4.73 19.32
C GLU A 195 -18.84 -3.30 19.15
N LEU A 196 -19.13 -2.64 18.01
CA LEU A 196 -18.72 -1.26 17.79
C LEU A 196 -19.35 -0.30 18.80
N LYS A 197 -20.64 -0.49 19.15
CA LYS A 197 -21.31 0.29 20.20
C LYS A 197 -20.68 0.03 21.57
N LEU A 198 -20.33 -1.21 21.89
CA LEU A 198 -19.60 -1.55 23.11
C LEU A 198 -18.20 -0.92 23.16
N LEU A 199 -17.48 -0.85 22.02
CA LEU A 199 -16.20 -0.16 21.93
C LEU A 199 -16.33 1.34 22.27
N ASN A 200 -17.41 1.98 21.84
CA ASN A 200 -17.69 3.37 22.16
C ASN A 200 -17.97 3.59 23.66
N LEU A 201 -18.61 2.64 24.33
CA LEU A 201 -19.00 2.74 25.75
C LEU A 201 -17.86 2.34 26.71
N ARG A 202 -16.97 1.44 26.31
CA ARG A 202 -15.87 0.96 27.19
C ARG A 202 -14.75 1.99 27.27
N GLY A 203 -14.72 2.74 28.36
CA GLY A 203 -13.75 3.82 28.59
C GLY A 203 -12.28 3.44 28.37
N LYS A 204 -11.85 2.22 28.77
CA LYS A 204 -10.50 1.72 28.53
C LYS A 204 -10.18 1.54 27.04
N LEU A 205 -11.12 0.99 26.25
CA LEU A 205 -10.94 0.78 24.81
C LEU A 205 -10.97 2.12 24.07
N ARG A 206 -11.85 3.01 24.46
CA ARG A 206 -11.88 4.38 23.93
C ARG A 206 -10.57 5.12 24.23
N ALA A 207 -10.01 5.00 25.42
CA ALA A 207 -8.71 5.57 25.75
C ALA A 207 -7.58 5.00 24.87
N ARG A 208 -7.58 3.69 24.62
CA ARG A 208 -6.62 3.05 23.68
C ARG A 208 -6.79 3.58 22.25
N TYR A 209 -8.01 3.77 21.79
CA TYR A 209 -8.29 4.36 20.48
C TYR A 209 -7.79 5.80 20.38
N GLU A 210 -8.01 6.63 21.41
CA GLU A 210 -7.48 8.00 21.45
C GLU A 210 -5.95 8.03 21.45
N MET A 211 -5.30 7.11 22.17
CA MET A 211 -3.83 6.95 22.12
C MET A 211 -3.36 6.55 20.72
N TYR A 212 -4.06 5.61 20.07
CA TYR A 212 -3.78 5.22 18.67
C TYR A 212 -3.91 6.43 17.72
N LEU A 213 -4.99 7.20 17.84
CA LEU A 213 -5.19 8.40 17.02
C LEU A 213 -4.10 9.46 17.26
N LYS A 214 -3.66 9.62 18.51
CA LYS A 214 -2.55 10.52 18.86
C LYS A 214 -1.26 10.05 18.18
N ALA A 215 -0.85 8.80 18.39
CA ALA A 215 0.36 8.24 17.77
C ALA A 215 0.35 8.37 16.24
N ARG A 216 -0.81 8.16 15.60
CA ARG A 216 -0.97 8.32 14.15
C ARG A 216 -0.84 9.77 13.69
N ARG A 217 -1.32 10.75 14.49
CA ARG A 217 -1.13 12.18 14.22
C ARG A 217 0.33 12.58 14.35
N ASP A 218 0.99 12.14 15.43
CA ASP A 218 2.39 12.43 15.70
C ASP A 218 3.28 11.88 14.58
N LYS A 219 3.05 10.63 14.15
CA LYS A 219 3.75 10.03 13.02
C LYS A 219 3.54 10.81 11.71
N ARG A 220 2.30 11.25 11.42
CA ARG A 220 2.04 12.07 10.21
C ARG A 220 2.77 13.40 10.24
N ALA A 221 2.84 14.04 11.40
CA ALA A 221 3.57 15.29 11.58
C ALA A 221 5.07 15.07 11.35
N GLN A 222 5.63 13.98 11.88
CA GLN A 222 7.02 13.62 11.66
C GLN A 222 7.31 13.31 10.19
N ASP A 223 6.49 12.47 9.52
CA ASP A 223 6.63 12.15 8.09
C ASP A 223 6.52 13.41 7.20
N ALA A 224 5.73 14.41 7.61
CA ALA A 224 5.61 15.68 6.91
C ALA A 224 6.86 16.54 7.10
N TYR A 225 7.40 16.59 8.31
CA TYR A 225 8.64 17.30 8.61
C TYR A 225 9.82 16.72 7.84
N GLU A 226 10.02 15.39 7.89
CA GLU A 226 11.10 14.71 7.17
C GLU A 226 11.03 14.94 5.65
N ARG A 227 9.82 14.96 5.08
CA ARG A 227 9.64 15.29 3.65
C ARG A 227 9.98 16.73 3.32
N GLU A 228 9.63 17.67 4.18
CA GLU A 228 9.94 19.08 3.98
C GLU A 228 11.45 19.33 4.09
N GLU A 229 12.12 18.71 5.07
CA GLU A 229 13.58 18.79 5.20
C GLU A 229 14.29 18.18 3.99
N GLY A 230 13.91 16.97 3.57
CA GLY A 230 14.49 16.35 2.37
C GLY A 230 14.24 17.17 1.10
N ARG A 231 13.08 17.88 1.01
CA ARG A 231 12.81 18.80 -0.10
C ARG A 231 13.75 20.02 -0.09
N LYS A 232 13.99 20.59 1.11
CA LYS A 232 14.92 21.73 1.28
C LYS A 232 16.36 21.34 0.97
N GLU A 233 16.80 20.19 1.48
CA GLU A 233 18.14 19.66 1.20
C GLU A 233 18.34 19.44 -0.30
N GLY A 234 17.42 18.72 -0.95
CA GLY A 234 17.48 18.48 -2.38
C GLY A 234 17.43 19.74 -3.23
N TYR A 235 16.65 20.76 -2.80
CA TYR A 235 16.63 22.06 -3.45
C TYR A 235 17.98 22.78 -3.31
N THR A 236 18.57 22.77 -2.11
CA THR A 236 19.86 23.42 -1.83
C THR A 236 20.99 22.75 -2.64
N GLU A 237 21.02 21.41 -2.62
CA GLU A 237 21.99 20.63 -3.40
C GLU A 237 21.84 20.88 -4.92
N GLY A 238 20.60 20.86 -5.41
CA GLY A 238 20.30 21.13 -6.83
C GLY A 238 20.70 22.55 -7.27
N CYS A 239 20.44 23.55 -6.44
CA CYS A 239 20.88 24.92 -6.69
C CYS A 239 22.41 25.02 -6.70
N ALA A 240 23.10 24.41 -5.73
CA ALA A 240 24.56 24.43 -5.67
C ALA A 240 25.19 23.75 -6.89
N ALA A 241 24.68 22.58 -7.29
CA ALA A 241 25.12 21.87 -8.48
C ALA A 241 24.88 22.69 -9.76
N GLY A 242 23.66 23.24 -9.95
CA GLY A 242 23.32 24.07 -11.10
C GLY A 242 24.15 25.35 -11.20
N HIS A 243 24.49 25.99 -10.06
CA HIS A 243 25.40 27.13 -10.04
C HIS A 243 26.82 26.75 -10.45
N ALA A 244 27.33 25.59 -9.95
CA ALA A 244 28.66 25.12 -10.33
C ALA A 244 28.75 24.78 -11.82
N GLU A 245 27.76 24.04 -12.34
CA GLU A 245 27.68 23.72 -13.77
C GLU A 245 27.58 24.99 -14.65
N GLY A 246 26.69 25.92 -14.31
CA GLY A 246 26.51 27.16 -15.03
C GLY A 246 27.76 28.06 -15.02
N TYR A 247 28.50 28.06 -13.90
CA TYR A 247 29.75 28.77 -13.79
C TYR A 247 30.84 28.18 -14.72
N GLU A 248 30.99 26.86 -14.73
CA GLU A 248 31.95 26.19 -15.61
C GLU A 248 31.55 26.33 -17.09
N GLU A 249 30.25 26.22 -17.43
CA GLU A 249 29.77 26.47 -18.79
C GLU A 249 30.05 27.91 -19.24
N GLY A 250 29.80 28.91 -18.40
CA GLY A 250 30.11 30.31 -18.71
C GLY A 250 31.60 30.58 -18.93
N ARG A 251 32.46 29.88 -18.17
CA ARG A 251 33.92 29.94 -18.39
C ARG A 251 34.33 29.33 -19.73
N MET A 252 33.70 28.20 -20.13
CA MET A 252 33.97 27.59 -21.44
C MET A 252 33.48 28.46 -22.59
N GLU A 253 32.29 29.06 -22.49
CA GLU A 253 31.75 30.02 -23.46
C GLU A 253 32.72 31.21 -23.62
N MET A 254 33.18 31.78 -22.51
CA MET A 254 34.13 32.91 -22.53
C MET A 254 35.47 32.54 -23.17
N LEU A 255 35.99 31.34 -22.91
CA LEU A 255 37.22 30.85 -23.50
C LEU A 255 37.07 30.69 -25.01
N VAL A 256 35.97 30.16 -25.51
CA VAL A 256 35.66 30.03 -26.93
C VAL A 256 35.58 31.42 -27.57
N ALA A 257 34.81 32.34 -26.97
CA ALA A 257 34.65 33.71 -27.50
C ALA A 257 36.00 34.44 -27.64
N ILE A 258 36.81 34.44 -26.56
CA ILE A 258 38.15 35.08 -26.58
C ILE A 258 39.05 34.41 -27.62
N SER A 259 39.05 33.09 -27.75
CA SER A 259 39.88 32.38 -28.72
C SER A 259 39.48 32.71 -30.15
N MET A 260 38.21 32.92 -30.43
CA MET A 260 37.70 33.36 -31.73
C MET A 260 38.08 34.81 -32.02
N GLU A 261 37.97 35.71 -31.05
CA GLU A 261 38.43 37.11 -31.19
C GLU A 261 39.95 37.21 -31.48
N GLU A 262 40.73 36.30 -30.85
CA GLU A 262 42.18 36.18 -31.10
C GLU A 262 42.51 35.51 -32.44
N GLY A 263 41.53 35.08 -33.24
CA GLY A 263 41.72 34.44 -34.54
C GLY A 263 42.31 33.02 -34.46
N LYS A 264 42.14 32.33 -33.31
CA LYS A 264 42.63 30.97 -33.13
C LYS A 264 41.79 29.95 -33.91
N SER A 265 42.48 28.92 -34.39
CA SER A 265 41.80 27.80 -35.05
C SER A 265 40.91 26.99 -34.10
N ARG A 266 39.99 26.21 -34.68
CA ARG A 266 39.15 25.24 -33.94
C ARG A 266 40.02 24.29 -33.10
N GLU A 267 41.08 23.74 -33.71
CA GLU A 267 41.95 22.76 -33.05
C GLU A 267 42.69 23.38 -31.86
N GLU A 268 43.16 24.63 -31.97
CA GLU A 268 43.80 25.35 -30.87
C GLU A 268 42.82 25.65 -29.73
N THR A 269 41.59 26.01 -30.06
CA THR A 269 40.55 26.32 -29.07
C THR A 269 40.06 25.06 -28.34
N VAL A 270 39.82 23.97 -29.07
CA VAL A 270 39.47 22.67 -28.50
C VAL A 270 40.60 22.14 -27.59
N GLY A 271 41.86 22.28 -28.04
CA GLY A 271 43.04 21.94 -27.24
C GLY A 271 43.09 22.70 -25.90
N LYS A 272 42.79 24.02 -25.93
CA LYS A 272 42.69 24.83 -24.70
C LYS A 272 41.56 24.42 -23.78
N LEU A 273 40.37 24.14 -24.33
CA LEU A 273 39.24 23.65 -23.55
C LEU A 273 39.60 22.37 -22.79
N LYS A 274 40.22 21.40 -23.49
CA LYS A 274 40.68 20.15 -22.86
C LYS A 274 41.68 20.40 -21.73
N GLN A 275 42.65 21.29 -21.95
CA GLN A 275 43.69 21.56 -20.97
C GLN A 275 43.17 22.32 -19.75
N VAL A 276 42.32 23.32 -19.94
CA VAL A 276 41.82 24.18 -18.85
C VAL A 276 40.76 23.50 -18.00
N PHE A 277 39.86 22.74 -18.63
CA PHE A 277 38.69 22.13 -17.95
C PHE A 277 38.83 20.63 -17.71
N ALA A 278 39.93 20.01 -18.14
CA ALA A 278 40.21 18.59 -18.02
C ALA A 278 39.06 17.68 -18.57
N ILE A 279 38.44 18.11 -19.65
CA ILE A 279 37.38 17.41 -20.36
C ILE A 279 37.90 16.59 -21.54
N SER A 280 37.07 15.63 -21.99
CA SER A 280 37.40 14.83 -23.19
C SER A 280 37.41 15.67 -24.47
N GLU A 281 38.02 15.12 -25.53
CA GLU A 281 38.04 15.78 -26.84
C GLU A 281 36.64 15.95 -27.40
N GLU A 282 35.81 14.91 -27.29
CA GLU A 282 34.44 14.92 -27.76
C GLU A 282 33.59 15.99 -27.04
N GLU A 283 33.78 16.15 -25.74
CA GLU A 283 33.12 17.20 -24.95
C GLU A 283 33.62 18.60 -25.34
N ALA A 284 34.91 18.77 -25.52
CA ALA A 284 35.49 20.04 -25.93
C ALA A 284 35.02 20.48 -27.32
N GLU A 285 34.92 19.56 -28.28
CA GLU A 285 34.35 19.82 -29.60
C GLU A 285 32.88 20.23 -29.53
N LYS A 286 32.08 19.52 -28.71
CA LYS A 286 30.69 19.84 -28.50
C LYS A 286 30.50 21.24 -27.92
N TYR A 287 31.31 21.64 -26.94
CA TYR A 287 31.27 22.99 -26.38
C TYR A 287 31.72 24.05 -27.37
N PHE A 288 32.76 23.78 -28.16
CA PHE A 288 33.18 24.68 -29.24
C PHE A 288 32.02 24.91 -30.23
N ASP A 289 31.39 23.82 -30.72
CA ASP A 289 30.28 23.91 -31.68
C ASP A 289 29.05 24.62 -31.10
N LYS A 290 28.79 24.48 -29.79
CA LYS A 290 27.72 25.17 -29.08
C LYS A 290 27.91 26.68 -29.00
N TYR A 291 29.14 27.16 -28.83
CA TYR A 291 29.43 28.56 -28.55
C TYR A 291 30.11 29.33 -29.70
N ALA A 292 30.69 28.66 -30.68
CA ALA A 292 31.33 29.30 -31.83
C ALA A 292 30.34 29.89 -32.86
N VAL A 293 29.03 29.55 -32.74
CA VAL A 293 27.98 29.94 -33.70
C VAL A 293 27.30 31.26 -33.32
N LYS A 294 27.67 31.88 -32.22
CA LYS A 294 27.18 33.19 -31.80
C LYS A 294 28.16 34.27 -32.21
#